data_df4f1bfd83f08d6dde492a716d261494
#
_entry.id   df4f1bfd83f08d6dde492a716d261494
#
_cell.length_a   1.000
_cell.length_b   1.000
_cell.length_c   1.000
_cell.angle_alpha   90.00
_cell.angle_beta   90.00
_cell.angle_gamma   90.00
#
_symmetry.space_group_name_H-M   'P 1'
#
loop_
_entity.id
_entity.type
_entity.pdbx_description
1 polymer ?
#
loop_
_entity_poly.entity_id
_entity_poly.type
_entity_poly.pdbx_seq_one_letter_code
_entity_poly.pdbx_strand_id
1 'polypeptide(L)'
;MICDWTERSKKLIGEEGILKLSKKSVAVLGLGGVGGSCAEALCRAGIGKLILVDSDSFEITNLNRQILATKKVLNMKKCDVAKKRFKSINPDVEITTYTEFYLPNNSEFIFGCEPDYIADCIDTITMKIFLAIECNKQGISLISCLGMGNRCHPESIKLGDIKETIGSGCAISRIMRQKLKANGISKLDVVYSTEKPAKGLNPPGSVSFVPPVAGYFAASKIINNLLL
;
A
#
# COMPACT_ATOMS: atom_id res chain seq x y z
N MET A 1 -16.26 -14.49 -17.38
CA MET A 1 -15.92 -15.86 -16.93
C MET A 1 -14.94 -15.71 -15.77
N ILE A 2 -15.26 -16.24 -14.60
CA ILE A 2 -14.37 -16.16 -13.43
C ILE A 2 -13.23 -17.15 -13.68
N CYS A 3 -11.97 -16.65 -13.69
CA CYS A 3 -10.81 -17.49 -13.98
C CYS A 3 -10.63 -18.60 -12.92
N ASP A 4 -10.20 -19.80 -13.32
CA ASP A 4 -10.00 -20.96 -12.44
C ASP A 4 -9.00 -20.72 -11.30
N TRP A 5 -8.06 -19.79 -11.46
CA TRP A 5 -7.06 -19.45 -10.43
C TRP A 5 -7.68 -18.85 -9.15
N THR A 6 -8.94 -18.38 -9.19
CA THR A 6 -9.65 -17.84 -8.01
C THR A 6 -10.41 -18.90 -7.21
N GLU A 7 -10.44 -20.17 -7.64
CA GLU A 7 -11.23 -21.25 -7.04
C GLU A 7 -11.05 -21.40 -5.51
N ARG A 8 -9.80 -21.25 -5.03
CA ARG A 8 -9.52 -21.32 -3.58
C ARG A 8 -10.13 -20.15 -2.82
N SER A 9 -10.09 -18.95 -3.41
CA SER A 9 -10.68 -17.74 -2.83
C SER A 9 -12.22 -17.81 -2.84
N LYS A 10 -12.83 -18.32 -3.92
CA LYS A 10 -14.28 -18.52 -4.01
C LYS A 10 -14.84 -19.36 -2.85
N LYS A 11 -14.09 -20.36 -2.37
CA LYS A 11 -14.51 -21.19 -1.23
C LYS A 11 -14.67 -20.40 0.07
N LEU A 12 -13.99 -19.25 0.21
CA LEU A 12 -14.02 -18.41 1.41
C LEU A 12 -14.94 -17.20 1.27
N ILE A 13 -14.89 -16.51 0.12
CA ILE A 13 -15.62 -15.25 -0.09
C ILE A 13 -16.79 -15.38 -1.08
N GLY A 14 -17.03 -16.58 -1.58
CA GLY A 14 -18.08 -16.85 -2.56
C GLY A 14 -17.76 -16.34 -3.96
N GLU A 15 -18.58 -16.74 -4.92
CA GLU A 15 -18.50 -16.27 -6.30
C GLU A 15 -18.85 -14.78 -6.42
N GLU A 16 -19.84 -14.36 -5.64
CA GLU A 16 -20.28 -12.96 -5.55
C GLU A 16 -19.16 -12.06 -5.04
N GLY A 17 -18.39 -12.50 -4.02
CA GLY A 17 -17.23 -11.76 -3.52
C GLY A 17 -16.16 -11.57 -4.58
N ILE A 18 -15.83 -12.61 -5.35
CA ILE A 18 -14.87 -12.48 -6.47
C ILE A 18 -15.39 -11.51 -7.52
N LEU A 19 -16.67 -11.61 -7.89
CA LEU A 19 -17.29 -10.71 -8.86
C LEU A 19 -17.34 -9.26 -8.36
N LYS A 20 -17.53 -9.04 -7.04
CA LYS A 20 -17.49 -7.71 -6.42
C LYS A 20 -16.10 -7.12 -6.52
N LEU A 21 -15.05 -7.89 -6.16
CA LEU A 21 -13.66 -7.44 -6.24
C LEU A 21 -13.21 -7.14 -7.67
N SER A 22 -13.64 -7.93 -8.65
CA SER A 22 -13.29 -7.72 -10.06
C SER A 22 -13.84 -6.43 -10.67
N LYS A 23 -14.78 -5.76 -10.00
CA LYS A 23 -15.32 -4.45 -10.40
C LYS A 23 -14.67 -3.29 -9.65
N LYS A 24 -13.78 -3.57 -8.69
CA LYS A 24 -13.18 -2.57 -7.82
C LYS A 24 -11.86 -2.03 -8.36
N SER A 25 -11.63 -0.75 -8.05
CA SER A 25 -10.42 0.00 -8.41
C SER A 25 -9.65 0.40 -7.15
N VAL A 26 -8.37 0.05 -7.08
CA VAL A 26 -7.50 0.39 -5.94
C VAL A 26 -6.24 1.10 -6.42
N ALA A 27 -5.94 2.25 -5.83
CA ALA A 27 -4.68 2.95 -6.04
C ALA A 27 -3.65 2.53 -4.96
N VAL A 28 -2.43 2.21 -5.39
CA VAL A 28 -1.29 1.93 -4.50
C VAL A 28 -0.19 2.94 -4.78
N LEU A 29 0.06 3.81 -3.80
CA LEU A 29 1.08 4.84 -3.87
C LEU A 29 2.36 4.39 -3.16
N GLY A 30 3.44 4.27 -3.92
CA GLY A 30 4.71 3.68 -3.48
C GLY A 30 4.75 2.17 -3.69
N LEU A 31 5.69 1.68 -4.50
CA LEU A 31 5.89 0.25 -4.83
C LEU A 31 7.17 -0.33 -4.21
N GLY A 32 7.53 0.17 -3.04
CA GLY A 32 8.62 -0.37 -2.23
C GLY A 32 8.28 -1.72 -1.59
N GLY A 33 8.95 -2.06 -0.48
CA GLY A 33 8.73 -3.33 0.22
C GLY A 33 7.31 -3.53 0.74
N VAL A 34 6.64 -2.45 1.16
CA VAL A 34 5.24 -2.46 1.63
C VAL A 34 4.29 -2.48 0.44
N GLY A 35 4.36 -1.46 -0.43
CA GLY A 35 3.37 -1.27 -1.49
C GLY A 35 3.46 -2.31 -2.59
N GLY A 36 4.67 -2.79 -2.94
CA GLY A 36 4.83 -3.88 -3.90
C GLY A 36 4.12 -5.17 -3.44
N SER A 37 4.23 -5.50 -2.15
CA SER A 37 3.56 -6.66 -1.56
C SER A 37 2.04 -6.45 -1.43
N CYS A 38 1.61 -5.23 -1.08
CA CYS A 38 0.20 -4.85 -1.06
C CYS A 38 -0.43 -4.99 -2.45
N ALA A 39 0.18 -4.39 -3.47
CA ALA A 39 -0.33 -4.43 -4.84
C ALA A 39 -0.39 -5.85 -5.41
N GLU A 40 0.63 -6.69 -5.13
CA GLU A 40 0.58 -8.10 -5.54
C GLU A 40 -0.55 -8.86 -4.85
N ALA A 41 -0.76 -8.64 -3.56
CA ALA A 41 -1.86 -9.28 -2.82
C ALA A 41 -3.23 -8.86 -3.37
N LEU A 42 -3.42 -7.59 -3.70
CA LEU A 42 -4.65 -7.07 -4.33
C LEU A 42 -4.89 -7.70 -5.71
N CYS A 43 -3.83 -7.78 -6.54
CA CYS A 43 -3.89 -8.46 -7.83
C CYS A 43 -4.31 -9.92 -7.69
N ARG A 44 -3.73 -10.66 -6.73
CA ARG A 44 -4.04 -12.06 -6.44
C ARG A 44 -5.42 -12.25 -5.81
N ALA A 45 -5.99 -11.23 -5.18
CA ALA A 45 -7.36 -11.27 -4.68
C ALA A 45 -8.42 -11.05 -5.77
N GLY A 46 -8.01 -10.65 -6.99
CA GLY A 46 -8.92 -10.44 -8.10
C GLY A 46 -9.47 -9.01 -8.22
N ILE A 47 -8.77 -8.02 -7.67
CA ILE A 47 -9.11 -6.60 -7.91
C ILE A 47 -9.06 -6.33 -9.41
N GLY A 48 -10.13 -5.71 -9.93
CA GLY A 48 -10.29 -5.49 -11.37
C GLY A 48 -9.40 -4.39 -11.94
N LYS A 49 -9.12 -3.32 -11.16
CA LYS A 49 -8.27 -2.21 -11.60
C LYS A 49 -7.26 -1.82 -10.52
N LEU A 50 -5.99 -1.72 -10.91
CA LEU A 50 -4.90 -1.22 -10.08
C LEU A 50 -4.33 0.06 -10.67
N ILE A 51 -4.23 1.10 -9.85
CA ILE A 51 -3.57 2.36 -10.17
C ILE A 51 -2.26 2.37 -9.38
N LEU A 52 -1.13 2.26 -10.06
CA LEU A 52 0.18 2.11 -9.44
C LEU A 52 1.00 3.39 -9.62
N VAL A 53 1.50 3.93 -8.52
CA VAL A 53 2.24 5.19 -8.50
C VAL A 53 3.59 5.00 -7.80
N ASP A 54 4.68 5.16 -8.53
CA ASP A 54 6.05 5.15 -7.99
C ASP A 54 7.01 5.77 -9.02
N SER A 55 7.78 6.77 -8.64
CA SER A 55 8.73 7.46 -9.52
C SER A 55 10.06 6.74 -9.68
N ASP A 56 10.38 5.79 -8.79
CA ASP A 56 11.70 5.18 -8.69
C ASP A 56 11.93 4.08 -9.73
N SER A 57 13.20 3.72 -9.85
CA SER A 57 13.68 2.50 -10.49
C SER A 57 14.20 1.53 -9.43
N PHE A 58 14.31 0.24 -9.78
CA PHE A 58 14.88 -0.75 -8.87
C PHE A 58 16.41 -0.58 -8.74
N GLU A 59 16.87 -0.62 -7.51
CA GLU A 59 18.29 -0.57 -7.13
C GLU A 59 18.71 -1.88 -6.44
N ILE A 60 20.03 -2.13 -6.37
CA ILE A 60 20.61 -3.32 -5.73
C ILE A 60 20.19 -3.43 -4.25
N THR A 61 20.05 -2.31 -3.55
CA THR A 61 19.63 -2.23 -2.15
C THR A 61 18.17 -2.60 -1.92
N ASN A 62 17.37 -2.71 -2.97
CA ASN A 62 15.96 -3.09 -2.89
C ASN A 62 15.75 -4.61 -2.84
N LEU A 63 16.75 -5.39 -3.30
CA LEU A 63 16.65 -6.85 -3.41
C LEU A 63 16.37 -7.56 -2.08
N ASN A 64 16.76 -6.95 -0.98
CA ASN A 64 16.59 -7.57 0.33
C ASN A 64 15.15 -7.61 0.85
N ARG A 65 14.21 -6.77 0.29
CA ARG A 65 12.88 -6.62 0.88
C ARG A 65 11.76 -6.29 -0.10
N GLN A 66 12.06 -5.91 -1.33
CA GLN A 66 11.04 -5.55 -2.34
C GLN A 66 10.74 -6.78 -3.20
N ILE A 67 9.54 -7.35 -3.08
CA ILE A 67 9.14 -8.59 -3.75
C ILE A 67 9.24 -8.52 -5.28
N LEU A 68 9.10 -7.33 -5.83
CA LEU A 68 9.19 -7.08 -7.27
C LEU A 68 10.65 -6.99 -7.76
N ALA A 69 11.60 -6.75 -6.84
CA ALA A 69 13.01 -6.56 -7.17
C ALA A 69 13.69 -7.90 -7.45
N THR A 70 14.35 -8.01 -8.59
CA THR A 70 15.24 -9.10 -8.95
C THR A 70 16.48 -8.53 -9.66
N LYS A 71 17.57 -9.29 -9.74
CA LYS A 71 18.76 -8.86 -10.50
C LYS A 71 18.46 -8.49 -11.96
N LYS A 72 17.41 -9.10 -12.55
CA LYS A 72 17.03 -8.88 -13.96
C LYS A 72 16.30 -7.56 -14.20
N VAL A 73 15.76 -6.92 -13.17
CA VAL A 73 14.95 -5.69 -13.28
C VAL A 73 15.64 -4.46 -12.69
N LEU A 74 16.92 -4.57 -12.32
CA LEU A 74 17.70 -3.42 -11.85
C LEU A 74 17.70 -2.31 -12.90
N ASN A 75 17.58 -1.07 -12.45
CA ASN A 75 17.44 0.15 -13.25
C ASN A 75 16.13 0.29 -14.06
N MET A 76 15.22 -0.69 -13.97
CA MET A 76 13.88 -0.57 -14.58
C MET A 76 12.93 0.17 -13.66
N LYS A 77 11.98 0.91 -14.22
CA LYS A 77 10.93 1.61 -13.46
C LYS A 77 10.09 0.59 -12.69
N LYS A 78 9.83 0.87 -11.40
CA LYS A 78 9.05 -0.02 -10.52
C LYS A 78 7.65 -0.27 -11.05
N CYS A 79 7.00 0.76 -11.56
CA CYS A 79 5.66 0.67 -12.17
C CYS A 79 5.61 -0.29 -13.36
N ASP A 80 6.61 -0.24 -14.26
CA ASP A 80 6.64 -1.09 -15.46
C ASP A 80 6.84 -2.56 -15.09
N VAL A 81 7.74 -2.83 -14.15
CA VAL A 81 7.98 -4.17 -13.63
C VAL A 81 6.74 -4.72 -12.92
N ALA A 82 6.09 -3.91 -12.08
CA ALA A 82 4.85 -4.27 -11.39
C ALA A 82 3.75 -4.61 -12.41
N LYS A 83 3.53 -3.76 -13.41
CA LYS A 83 2.53 -3.98 -14.47
C LYS A 83 2.76 -5.29 -15.19
N LYS A 84 3.99 -5.56 -15.62
CA LYS A 84 4.34 -6.82 -16.33
C LYS A 84 4.10 -8.04 -15.42
N ARG A 85 4.53 -7.98 -14.16
CA ARG A 85 4.35 -9.07 -13.20
C ARG A 85 2.88 -9.33 -12.90
N PHE A 86 2.09 -8.30 -12.62
CA PHE A 86 0.68 -8.46 -12.25
C PHE A 86 -0.17 -8.95 -13.43
N LYS A 87 0.13 -8.50 -14.64
CA LYS A 87 -0.48 -9.07 -15.86
C LYS A 87 -0.17 -10.55 -16.07
N SER A 88 0.98 -11.03 -15.60
CA SER A 88 1.31 -12.47 -15.65
C SER A 88 0.59 -13.30 -14.56
N ILE A 89 0.09 -12.64 -13.50
CA ILE A 89 -0.69 -13.27 -12.41
C ILE A 89 -2.18 -13.26 -12.76
N ASN A 90 -2.68 -12.08 -13.10
CA ASN A 90 -4.07 -11.84 -13.50
C ASN A 90 -4.08 -11.12 -14.86
N PRO A 91 -4.29 -11.83 -15.98
CA PRO A 91 -4.29 -11.21 -17.31
C PRO A 91 -5.40 -10.16 -17.49
N ASP A 92 -6.51 -10.30 -16.76
CA ASP A 92 -7.71 -9.46 -16.91
C ASP A 92 -7.60 -8.15 -16.10
N VAL A 93 -6.69 -8.04 -15.10
CA VAL A 93 -6.56 -6.83 -14.30
C VAL A 93 -6.22 -5.62 -15.17
N GLU A 94 -6.99 -4.55 -15.06
CA GLU A 94 -6.62 -3.26 -15.66
C GLU A 94 -5.53 -2.60 -14.82
N ILE A 95 -4.44 -2.13 -15.44
CA ILE A 95 -3.33 -1.49 -14.74
C ILE A 95 -2.99 -0.16 -15.38
N THR A 96 -3.24 0.92 -14.64
CA THR A 96 -2.76 2.27 -14.93
C THR A 96 -1.50 2.55 -14.12
N THR A 97 -0.48 3.11 -14.72
CA THR A 97 0.80 3.39 -14.04
C THR A 97 1.18 4.87 -14.18
N TYR A 98 1.65 5.45 -13.08
CA TYR A 98 2.21 6.79 -13.03
C TYR A 98 3.63 6.71 -12.46
N THR A 99 4.62 7.14 -13.26
CA THR A 99 6.05 7.15 -12.89
C THR A 99 6.49 8.51 -12.38
N GLU A 100 5.60 9.23 -11.75
CA GLU A 100 5.78 10.57 -11.24
C GLU A 100 5.75 10.59 -9.71
N PHE A 101 6.37 11.59 -9.13
CA PHE A 101 6.18 11.87 -7.72
C PHE A 101 4.75 12.35 -7.47
N TYR A 102 4.11 11.79 -6.45
CA TYR A 102 2.85 12.32 -5.94
C TYR A 102 3.14 13.60 -5.15
N LEU A 103 2.63 14.73 -5.64
CA LEU A 103 2.79 16.05 -5.05
C LEU A 103 1.43 16.74 -4.91
N PRO A 104 1.28 17.75 -4.01
CA PRO A 104 0.03 18.45 -3.85
C PRO A 104 -0.49 19.13 -5.12
N ASN A 105 0.43 19.58 -5.98
CA ASN A 105 0.10 20.29 -7.23
C ASN A 105 -0.15 19.37 -8.42
N ASN A 106 -0.01 18.05 -8.28
CA ASN A 106 -0.30 17.09 -9.35
C ASN A 106 -1.20 15.94 -8.90
N SER A 107 -1.83 16.04 -7.74
CA SER A 107 -2.63 14.95 -7.14
C SER A 107 -3.87 14.55 -7.95
N GLU A 108 -4.31 15.39 -8.87
CA GLU A 108 -5.52 15.21 -9.69
C GLU A 108 -5.48 13.91 -10.51
N PHE A 109 -4.30 13.45 -10.95
CA PHE A 109 -4.21 12.22 -11.74
C PHE A 109 -4.64 10.96 -10.97
N ILE A 110 -4.53 10.96 -9.63
CA ILE A 110 -4.99 9.83 -8.81
C ILE A 110 -6.49 9.90 -8.61
N PHE A 111 -6.99 11.07 -8.21
CA PHE A 111 -8.41 11.28 -7.92
C PHE A 111 -9.26 11.23 -9.19
N GLY A 112 -8.74 11.67 -10.33
CA GLY A 112 -9.38 11.54 -11.64
C GLY A 112 -9.51 10.08 -12.14
N CYS A 113 -8.80 9.13 -11.52
CA CYS A 113 -9.01 7.70 -11.77
C CYS A 113 -10.16 7.09 -10.95
N GLU A 114 -10.78 7.84 -10.05
CA GLU A 114 -11.91 7.45 -9.19
C GLU A 114 -11.68 6.11 -8.47
N PRO A 115 -10.59 5.95 -7.66
CA PRO A 115 -10.35 4.72 -6.95
C PRO A 115 -11.39 4.49 -5.85
N ASP A 116 -11.89 3.26 -5.70
CA ASP A 116 -12.73 2.87 -4.55
C ASP A 116 -11.95 2.87 -3.24
N TYR A 117 -10.63 2.65 -3.31
CA TYR A 117 -9.76 2.62 -2.15
C TYR A 117 -8.34 3.06 -2.50
N ILE A 118 -7.64 3.68 -1.55
CA ILE A 118 -6.22 4.06 -1.70
C ILE A 118 -5.37 3.40 -0.62
N ALA A 119 -4.26 2.76 -1.02
CA ALA A 119 -3.19 2.27 -0.16
C ALA A 119 -2.02 3.27 -0.19
N ASP A 120 -1.82 3.98 0.91
CA ASP A 120 -0.69 4.88 1.09
C ASP A 120 0.51 4.11 1.64
N CYS A 121 1.44 3.79 0.76
CA CYS A 121 2.71 3.13 1.05
C CYS A 121 3.92 4.06 0.80
N ILE A 122 3.68 5.37 0.71
CA ILE A 122 4.72 6.41 0.52
C ILE A 122 5.55 6.53 1.81
N ASP A 123 6.80 6.95 1.71
CA ASP A 123 7.66 7.21 2.86
C ASP A 123 7.70 8.70 3.28
N THR A 124 7.31 9.61 2.39
CA THR A 124 7.32 11.05 2.61
C THR A 124 6.14 11.51 3.46
N ILE A 125 6.40 11.98 4.68
CA ILE A 125 5.39 12.33 5.69
C ILE A 125 4.43 13.43 5.20
N THR A 126 4.95 14.45 4.53
CA THR A 126 4.13 15.57 4.01
C THR A 126 3.11 15.06 3.00
N MET A 127 3.51 14.12 2.14
CA MET A 127 2.60 13.53 1.15
C MET A 127 1.54 12.65 1.80
N LYS A 128 1.89 11.87 2.82
CA LYS A 128 0.93 11.07 3.60
C LYS A 128 -0.15 11.95 4.23
N ILE A 129 0.25 13.06 4.83
CA ILE A 129 -0.69 13.99 5.47
C ILE A 129 -1.61 14.63 4.43
N PHE A 130 -1.03 15.12 3.32
CA PHE A 130 -1.79 15.72 2.23
C PHE A 130 -2.82 14.72 1.66
N LEU A 131 -2.38 13.49 1.35
CA LEU A 131 -3.23 12.43 0.83
C LEU A 131 -4.40 12.11 1.79
N ALA A 132 -4.11 12.00 3.08
CA ALA A 132 -5.15 11.74 4.09
C ALA A 132 -6.18 12.88 4.18
N ILE A 133 -5.74 14.13 4.04
CA ILE A 133 -6.64 15.29 4.02
C ILE A 133 -7.52 15.27 2.76
N GLU A 134 -6.93 15.03 1.59
CA GLU A 134 -7.69 15.02 0.33
C GLU A 134 -8.66 13.83 0.26
N CYS A 135 -8.24 12.63 0.67
CA CYS A 135 -9.15 11.49 0.76
C CYS A 135 -10.33 11.75 1.70
N ASN A 136 -10.08 12.38 2.87
CA ASN A 136 -11.14 12.73 3.82
C ASN A 136 -12.13 13.76 3.23
N LYS A 137 -11.65 14.75 2.47
CA LYS A 137 -12.49 15.73 1.78
C LYS A 137 -13.37 15.11 0.71
N GLN A 138 -12.82 14.16 -0.04
CA GLN A 138 -13.50 13.52 -1.17
C GLN A 138 -14.27 12.26 -0.79
N GLY A 139 -14.23 11.84 0.48
CA GLY A 139 -14.92 10.63 0.97
C GLY A 139 -14.30 9.34 0.43
N ILE A 140 -13.04 9.35 -0.01
CA ILE A 140 -12.36 8.15 -0.53
C ILE A 140 -11.73 7.38 0.63
N SER A 141 -11.94 6.06 0.65
CA SER A 141 -11.36 5.19 1.65
C SER A 141 -9.83 5.11 1.53
N LEU A 142 -9.13 5.28 2.66
CA LEU A 142 -7.67 5.29 2.72
C LEU A 142 -7.17 4.40 3.84
N ILE A 143 -6.11 3.62 3.57
CA ILE A 143 -5.25 3.03 4.59
C ILE A 143 -3.82 3.53 4.43
N SER A 144 -3.20 3.99 5.52
CA SER A 144 -1.81 4.49 5.49
C SER A 144 -0.88 3.52 6.22
N CYS A 145 0.13 3.01 5.51
CA CYS A 145 1.20 2.20 6.10
C CYS A 145 2.24 3.13 6.73
N LEU A 146 2.43 3.00 8.04
CA LEU A 146 3.39 3.82 8.78
C LEU A 146 4.81 3.26 8.68
N GLY A 147 5.79 3.89 9.32
CA GLY A 147 7.19 3.51 9.20
C GLY A 147 7.47 2.07 9.64
N MET A 148 8.03 1.26 8.72
CA MET A 148 8.39 -0.15 8.94
C MET A 148 9.91 -0.38 8.98
N GLY A 149 10.71 0.66 8.79
CA GLY A 149 12.17 0.57 8.91
C GLY A 149 12.63 0.42 10.36
N ASN A 150 13.86 -0.10 10.53
CA ASN A 150 14.51 -0.33 11.82
C ASN A 150 13.75 -1.30 12.75
N ARG A 151 13.04 -2.28 12.19
CA ARG A 151 12.24 -3.30 12.89
C ARG A 151 12.53 -4.69 12.37
N CYS A 152 12.39 -5.68 13.26
CA CYS A 152 12.67 -7.09 12.98
C CYS A 152 11.51 -8.02 13.36
N HIS A 153 10.46 -7.52 14.03
CA HIS A 153 9.36 -8.30 14.59
C HIS A 153 8.05 -8.10 13.80
N PRO A 154 7.80 -8.89 12.74
CA PRO A 154 6.57 -8.78 11.93
C PRO A 154 5.31 -9.11 12.74
N GLU A 155 5.39 -9.93 13.79
CA GLU A 155 4.31 -10.25 14.71
C GLU A 155 3.83 -9.04 15.53
N SER A 156 4.62 -7.97 15.58
CA SER A 156 4.26 -6.70 16.20
C SER A 156 3.46 -5.77 15.30
N ILE A 157 3.24 -6.14 14.02
CA ILE A 157 2.46 -5.36 13.06
C ILE A 157 0.98 -5.50 13.38
N LYS A 158 0.26 -4.39 13.32
CA LYS A 158 -1.18 -4.31 13.60
C LYS A 158 -1.90 -3.44 12.58
N LEU A 159 -3.18 -3.78 12.36
CA LEU A 159 -4.19 -2.89 11.80
C LEU A 159 -4.87 -2.13 12.95
N GLY A 160 -5.17 -0.86 12.74
CA GLY A 160 -5.89 -0.06 13.74
C GLY A 160 -6.15 1.35 13.26
N ASP A 161 -6.66 2.18 14.17
CA ASP A 161 -6.81 3.61 13.95
C ASP A 161 -5.51 4.35 14.28
N ILE A 162 -5.30 5.49 13.65
CA ILE A 162 -4.11 6.34 13.88
C ILE A 162 -3.93 6.70 15.37
N LYS A 163 -5.00 6.77 16.15
CA LYS A 163 -4.96 7.03 17.60
C LYS A 163 -4.30 5.88 18.38
N GLU A 164 -4.45 4.65 17.93
CA GLU A 164 -3.89 3.46 18.59
C GLU A 164 -2.37 3.38 18.45
N THR A 165 -1.78 4.21 17.60
CA THR A 165 -0.32 4.25 17.42
C THR A 165 0.44 4.98 18.54
N ILE A 166 -0.26 5.42 19.60
CA ILE A 166 0.35 6.04 20.78
C ILE A 166 1.27 5.01 21.46
N GLY A 167 2.50 5.41 21.75
CA GLY A 167 3.49 4.52 22.35
C GLY A 167 4.30 3.63 21.39
N SER A 168 3.95 3.58 20.10
CA SER A 168 4.67 2.79 19.08
C SER A 168 6.12 3.22 18.82
N GLY A 169 6.53 4.38 19.33
CA GLY A 169 7.86 4.95 19.06
C GLY A 169 8.07 5.45 17.62
N CYS A 170 7.06 5.38 16.77
CA CYS A 170 7.15 5.81 15.38
C CYS A 170 7.01 7.34 15.28
N ALA A 171 8.04 8.03 14.77
CA ALA A 171 8.02 9.48 14.56
C ALA A 171 6.94 9.89 13.55
N ILE A 172 6.79 9.11 12.48
CA ILE A 172 5.78 9.34 11.43
C ILE A 172 4.38 9.36 12.03
N SER A 173 4.03 8.36 12.84
CA SER A 173 2.70 8.26 13.45
C SER A 173 2.41 9.44 14.39
N ARG A 174 3.40 9.90 15.14
CA ARG A 174 3.27 11.06 16.02
C ARG A 174 2.97 12.33 15.24
N ILE A 175 3.72 12.59 14.17
CA ILE A 175 3.53 13.78 13.33
C ILE A 175 2.18 13.72 12.62
N MET A 176 1.81 12.57 12.05
CA MET A 176 0.52 12.38 11.39
C MET A 176 -0.64 12.63 12.35
N ARG A 177 -0.64 12.04 13.56
CA ARG A 177 -1.70 12.30 14.57
C ARG A 177 -1.88 13.78 14.85
N GLN A 178 -0.78 14.52 15.05
CA GLN A 178 -0.83 15.96 15.34
C GLN A 178 -1.41 16.75 14.17
N LYS A 179 -0.92 16.49 12.96
CA LYS A 179 -1.33 17.22 11.77
C LYS A 179 -2.75 16.89 11.33
N LEU A 180 -3.15 15.63 11.40
CA LEU A 180 -4.53 15.21 11.08
C LEU A 180 -5.53 15.82 12.06
N LYS A 181 -5.23 15.79 13.37
CA LYS A 181 -6.06 16.43 14.39
C LYS A 181 -6.22 17.94 14.15
N ALA A 182 -5.15 18.63 13.77
CA ALA A 182 -5.20 20.06 13.44
C ALA A 182 -6.06 20.37 12.19
N ASN A 183 -6.31 19.39 11.33
CA ASN A 183 -7.19 19.48 10.16
C ASN A 183 -8.57 18.84 10.40
N GLY A 184 -8.96 18.60 11.66
CA GLY A 184 -10.27 18.05 12.01
C GLY A 184 -10.45 16.55 11.71
N ILE A 185 -9.39 15.85 11.29
CA ILE A 185 -9.41 14.42 10.97
C ILE A 185 -9.07 13.63 12.23
N SER A 186 -10.06 12.90 12.73
CA SER A 186 -9.94 12.16 13.98
C SER A 186 -9.75 10.65 13.79
N LYS A 187 -9.94 10.14 12.56
CA LYS A 187 -9.89 8.71 12.23
C LYS A 187 -9.12 8.49 10.93
N LEU A 188 -8.22 7.54 10.93
CA LEU A 188 -7.52 7.05 9.74
C LEU A 188 -7.11 5.60 9.98
N ASP A 189 -7.51 4.71 9.08
CA ASP A 189 -7.04 3.32 9.10
C ASP A 189 -5.54 3.27 8.81
N VAL A 190 -4.78 2.57 9.66
CA VAL A 190 -3.32 2.47 9.54
C VAL A 190 -2.82 1.05 9.73
N VAL A 191 -1.72 0.74 9.05
CA VAL A 191 -0.83 -0.38 9.40
C VAL A 191 0.34 0.20 10.17
N TYR A 192 0.57 -0.28 11.40
CA TYR A 192 1.64 0.19 12.27
C TYR A 192 2.29 -0.97 13.02
N SER A 193 3.46 -0.76 13.59
CA SER A 193 4.12 -1.73 14.47
C SER A 193 4.18 -1.20 15.89
N THR A 194 3.95 -2.08 16.87
CA THR A 194 4.15 -1.80 18.28
C THR A 194 5.62 -1.96 18.72
N GLU A 195 6.46 -2.60 17.89
CA GLU A 195 7.90 -2.67 18.08
C GLU A 195 8.51 -1.26 18.03
N LYS A 196 9.36 -0.94 18.99
CA LYS A 196 10.14 0.31 18.96
C LYS A 196 11.25 0.20 17.91
N PRO A 197 11.40 1.17 16.99
CA PRO A 197 12.46 1.11 15.98
C PRO A 197 13.84 1.16 16.62
N ALA A 198 14.80 0.40 16.09
CA ALA A 198 16.21 0.50 16.45
C ALA A 198 16.73 1.93 16.18
N LYS A 199 17.55 2.44 17.09
CA LYS A 199 18.09 3.79 17.04
C LYS A 199 19.43 3.86 16.30
N GLY A 200 19.79 5.05 15.81
CA GLY A 200 21.14 5.33 15.28
C GLY A 200 21.41 4.82 13.87
N LEU A 201 20.42 4.29 13.17
CA LEU A 201 20.60 3.82 11.79
C LEU A 201 20.15 4.90 10.78
N ASN A 202 21.10 5.35 9.95
CA ASN A 202 20.84 6.29 8.85
C ASN A 202 21.70 5.89 7.64
N PRO A 203 21.14 5.44 6.51
CA PRO A 203 19.70 5.27 6.27
C PRO A 203 19.08 4.18 7.15
N PRO A 204 17.73 4.15 7.29
CA PRO A 204 17.03 3.14 8.07
C PRO A 204 17.31 1.72 7.57
N GLY A 205 17.58 0.80 8.49
CA GLY A 205 17.71 -0.61 8.18
C GLY A 205 16.36 -1.25 7.84
N SER A 206 16.37 -2.34 7.10
CA SER A 206 15.16 -3.11 6.78
C SER A 206 15.50 -4.59 6.56
N VAL A 207 14.56 -5.45 6.91
CA VAL A 207 14.63 -6.91 6.71
C VAL A 207 13.58 -7.35 5.68
N SER A 208 13.74 -8.59 5.17
CA SER A 208 12.94 -9.10 4.05
C SER A 208 11.46 -9.34 4.37
N PHE A 209 11.08 -9.43 5.63
CA PHE A 209 9.75 -9.89 6.05
C PHE A 209 8.89 -8.80 6.72
N VAL A 210 9.46 -7.77 7.36
CA VAL A 210 8.66 -6.73 8.04
C VAL A 210 7.87 -5.86 7.06
N PRO A 211 8.48 -5.22 6.03
CA PRO A 211 7.71 -4.42 5.08
C PRO A 211 6.69 -5.22 4.27
N PRO A 212 7.00 -6.44 3.75
CA PRO A 212 6.01 -7.24 3.04
C PRO A 212 4.79 -7.62 3.88
N VAL A 213 4.99 -8.01 5.14
CA VAL A 213 3.88 -8.33 6.05
C VAL A 213 2.97 -7.11 6.24
N ALA A 214 3.52 -5.91 6.42
CA ALA A 214 2.73 -4.69 6.49
C ALA A 214 1.90 -4.46 5.20
N GLY A 215 2.46 -4.77 4.03
CA GLY A 215 1.75 -4.72 2.76
C GLY A 215 0.57 -5.70 2.69
N TYR A 216 0.73 -6.92 3.19
CA TYR A 216 -0.35 -7.91 3.27
C TYR A 216 -1.45 -7.49 4.25
N PHE A 217 -1.10 -6.88 5.38
CA PHE A 217 -2.08 -6.30 6.31
C PHE A 217 -2.90 -5.19 5.64
N ALA A 218 -2.26 -4.30 4.89
CA ALA A 218 -2.97 -3.27 4.13
C ALA A 218 -3.92 -3.86 3.11
N ALA A 219 -3.45 -4.82 2.30
CA ALA A 219 -4.28 -5.50 1.31
C ALA A 219 -5.47 -6.22 1.95
N SER A 220 -5.26 -6.92 3.07
CA SER A 220 -6.34 -7.62 3.77
C SER A 220 -7.43 -6.66 4.26
N LYS A 221 -7.06 -5.50 4.79
CA LYS A 221 -8.01 -4.48 5.23
C LYS A 221 -8.81 -3.92 4.05
N ILE A 222 -8.13 -3.62 2.94
CA ILE A 222 -8.79 -3.12 1.72
C ILE A 222 -9.80 -4.15 1.20
N ILE A 223 -9.38 -5.40 1.03
CA ILE A 223 -10.22 -6.48 0.51
C ILE A 223 -11.45 -6.67 1.39
N ASN A 224 -11.26 -6.78 2.71
CA ASN A 224 -12.37 -6.97 3.64
C ASN A 224 -13.34 -5.79 3.62
N ASN A 225 -12.85 -4.56 3.53
CA ASN A 225 -13.72 -3.38 3.43
C ASN A 225 -14.49 -3.32 2.10
N LEU A 226 -13.87 -3.75 1.00
CA LEU A 226 -14.52 -3.77 -0.32
C LEU A 226 -15.54 -4.90 -0.46
N LEU A 227 -15.47 -5.94 0.38
CA LEU A 227 -16.44 -7.04 0.41
C LEU A 227 -17.71 -6.71 1.24
N LEU A 228 -17.62 -5.78 2.20
CA LEU A 228 -18.79 -5.27 2.93
C LEU A 228 -19.74 -4.47 2.03
#